data_499a07bd6ce08facea248bb693a9a580
#
_entry.id   499a07bd6ce08facea248bb693a9a580
#
_cell.length_a   1.000
_cell.length_b   1.000
_cell.length_c   1.000
_cell.angle_alpha   90.00
_cell.angle_beta   90.00
_cell.angle_gamma   90.00
#
_symmetry.space_group_name_H-M   'P 1'
#
loop_
_entity.id
_entity.type
_entity.pdbx_description
1 polymer ?
#
loop_
_entity_poly.entity_id
_entity_poly.type
_entity_poly.pdbx_seq_one_letter_code
_entity_poly.pdbx_strand_id
1 'polypeptide(L)'
;MIWENENSGVTVQVLEKEGRRELRFGNHIMQSVFSTVNPDHLVLPYTRFMLLGLLFCPEPKSVLHIGLGGGSIVRWMYREFPTIQQTIIEINPAVIEAARRFFEFPLDKRLSVMQADATQIITKLKLKYDLIFLDAYGEYGPPEEVTRTDFLQNLSNCLNTGGWLVGNLWTITGNFMERREQWKSTFTQLFQARANQKGNIILFAS
;
A
#
# COMPACT_ATOMS: atom_id res chain seq x y z
N MET A 1 -18.73 -8.47 -13.69
CA MET A 1 -17.27 -8.63 -13.89
C MET A 1 -16.93 -8.04 -15.25
N ILE A 2 -15.89 -7.19 -15.32
CA ILE A 2 -15.46 -6.55 -16.57
C ILE A 2 -14.07 -7.04 -17.01
N TRP A 3 -13.33 -7.68 -16.12
CA TRP A 3 -12.01 -8.25 -16.41
C TRP A 3 -11.58 -9.27 -15.35
N GLU A 4 -10.83 -10.26 -15.79
CA GLU A 4 -10.23 -11.29 -14.95
C GLU A 4 -8.91 -11.74 -15.55
N ASN A 5 -7.90 -11.98 -14.72
CA ASN A 5 -6.61 -12.57 -15.09
C ASN A 5 -6.10 -13.43 -13.93
N GLU A 6 -5.56 -14.59 -14.27
CA GLU A 6 -4.91 -15.47 -13.31
C GLU A 6 -3.39 -15.38 -13.48
N ASN A 7 -2.69 -15.13 -12.38
CA ASN A 7 -1.23 -15.11 -12.35
C ASN A 7 -0.70 -15.77 -11.09
N SER A 8 0.21 -16.73 -11.24
CA SER A 8 0.84 -17.46 -10.13
C SER A 8 -0.16 -18.05 -9.12
N GLY A 9 -1.29 -18.58 -9.62
CA GLY A 9 -2.34 -19.18 -8.79
C GLY A 9 -3.25 -18.18 -8.07
N VAL A 10 -3.09 -16.88 -8.32
CA VAL A 10 -3.98 -15.83 -7.81
C VAL A 10 -4.83 -15.27 -8.93
N THR A 11 -6.15 -15.42 -8.81
CA THR A 11 -7.10 -14.80 -9.72
C THR A 11 -7.36 -13.37 -9.33
N VAL A 12 -7.07 -12.42 -10.22
CA VAL A 12 -7.34 -10.98 -10.06
C VAL A 12 -8.56 -10.62 -10.88
N GLN A 13 -9.57 -10.03 -10.26
CA GLN A 13 -10.83 -9.65 -10.90
C GLN A 13 -11.08 -8.16 -10.77
N VAL A 14 -11.66 -7.57 -11.83
CA VAL A 14 -12.24 -6.23 -11.78
C VAL A 14 -13.74 -6.30 -12.00
N LEU A 15 -14.49 -5.83 -11.03
CA LEU A 15 -15.93 -5.70 -11.10
C LEU A 15 -16.31 -4.23 -11.22
N GLU A 16 -17.36 -3.94 -11.96
CA GLU A 16 -17.96 -2.60 -12.02
C GLU A 16 -19.46 -2.69 -11.74
N LYS A 17 -19.91 -1.90 -10.80
CA LYS A 17 -21.32 -1.77 -10.44
C LYS A 17 -21.60 -0.41 -9.81
N GLU A 18 -22.68 0.25 -10.27
CA GLU A 18 -23.23 1.47 -9.66
C GLU A 18 -22.19 2.58 -9.42
N GLY A 19 -21.35 2.86 -10.43
CA GLY A 19 -20.32 3.90 -10.35
C GLY A 19 -19.10 3.53 -9.47
N ARG A 20 -18.90 2.24 -9.21
CA ARG A 20 -17.74 1.71 -8.47
C ARG A 20 -17.04 0.62 -9.24
N ARG A 21 -15.71 0.64 -9.21
CA ARG A 21 -14.87 -0.47 -9.64
C ARG A 21 -14.18 -1.08 -8.43
N GLU A 22 -14.19 -2.38 -8.37
CA GLU A 22 -13.58 -3.16 -7.28
C GLU A 22 -12.50 -4.06 -7.85
N LEU A 23 -11.30 -4.03 -7.26
CA LEU A 23 -10.28 -5.04 -7.45
C LEU A 23 -10.47 -6.11 -6.39
N ARG A 24 -10.51 -7.37 -6.81
CA ARG A 24 -10.68 -8.53 -5.93
C ARG A 24 -9.64 -9.59 -6.21
N PHE A 25 -9.29 -10.37 -5.17
CA PHE A 25 -8.49 -11.58 -5.29
C PHE A 25 -9.36 -12.81 -5.02
N GLY A 26 -9.19 -13.86 -5.85
CA GLY A 26 -9.75 -15.18 -5.65
C GLY A 26 -11.24 -15.17 -5.24
N ASN A 27 -11.54 -15.74 -4.09
CA ASN A 27 -12.88 -15.92 -3.56
C ASN A 27 -13.51 -14.66 -2.96
N HIS A 28 -13.47 -13.52 -3.69
CA HIS A 28 -14.23 -12.31 -3.36
C HIS A 28 -13.63 -11.36 -2.32
N ILE A 29 -12.36 -11.49 -1.94
CA ILE A 29 -11.72 -10.54 -1.05
C ILE A 29 -11.44 -9.24 -1.80
N MET A 30 -12.14 -8.18 -1.41
CA MET A 30 -12.02 -6.86 -1.99
C MET A 30 -10.71 -6.19 -1.54
N GLN A 31 -9.84 -5.91 -2.51
CA GLN A 31 -8.53 -5.29 -2.27
C GLN A 31 -8.55 -3.78 -2.46
N SER A 32 -9.32 -3.30 -3.43
CA SER A 32 -9.43 -1.86 -3.71
C SER A 32 -10.81 -1.51 -4.25
N VAL A 33 -11.22 -0.26 -4.00
CA VAL A 33 -12.44 0.32 -4.56
C VAL A 33 -12.13 1.69 -5.14
N PHE A 34 -12.62 1.93 -6.33
CA PHE A 34 -12.52 3.17 -7.07
C PHE A 34 -13.92 3.71 -7.40
N SER A 35 -14.15 4.99 -7.18
CA SER A 35 -15.38 5.66 -7.60
C SER A 35 -15.21 6.22 -9.00
N THR A 36 -16.00 5.75 -9.97
CA THR A 36 -15.99 6.30 -11.34
C THR A 36 -16.73 7.64 -11.42
N VAL A 37 -17.53 7.96 -10.40
CA VAL A 37 -18.28 9.23 -10.30
C VAL A 37 -17.45 10.30 -9.62
N ASN A 38 -16.66 9.91 -8.62
CA ASN A 38 -15.73 10.80 -7.92
C ASN A 38 -14.36 10.12 -7.79
N PRO A 39 -13.52 10.22 -8.85
CA PRO A 39 -12.21 9.52 -8.91
C PRO A 39 -11.23 9.90 -7.80
N ASP A 40 -11.40 11.07 -7.21
CA ASP A 40 -10.52 11.61 -6.17
C ASP A 40 -10.88 11.08 -4.78
N HIS A 41 -12.06 10.52 -4.63
CA HIS A 41 -12.53 10.02 -3.35
C HIS A 41 -11.86 8.70 -2.98
N LEU A 42 -11.18 8.68 -1.84
CA LEU A 42 -10.67 7.46 -1.23
C LEU A 42 -11.82 6.70 -0.57
N VAL A 43 -12.38 5.73 -1.29
CA VAL A 43 -13.60 5.01 -0.90
C VAL A 43 -13.38 4.17 0.37
N LEU A 44 -12.26 3.44 0.44
CA LEU A 44 -11.94 2.61 1.58
C LEU A 44 -11.40 3.46 2.75
N PRO A 45 -12.03 3.41 3.94
CA PRO A 45 -11.63 4.26 5.06
C PRO A 45 -10.16 4.16 5.43
N TYR A 46 -9.57 2.95 5.40
CA TYR A 46 -8.19 2.74 5.81
C TYR A 46 -7.20 3.54 4.97
N THR A 47 -7.46 3.75 3.67
CA THR A 47 -6.58 4.54 2.80
C THR A 47 -6.48 5.99 3.25
N ARG A 48 -7.59 6.57 3.75
CA ARG A 48 -7.61 7.92 4.33
C ARG A 48 -6.82 7.98 5.64
N PHE A 49 -6.90 6.92 6.45
CA PHE A 49 -6.11 6.82 7.68
C PHE A 49 -4.61 6.64 7.40
N MET A 50 -4.23 5.95 6.33
CA MET A 50 -2.83 5.87 5.93
C MET A 50 -2.27 7.25 5.56
N LEU A 51 -3.07 8.14 4.95
CA LEU A 51 -2.66 9.51 4.66
C LEU A 51 -2.43 10.37 5.91
N LEU A 52 -2.83 9.94 7.11
CA LEU A 52 -2.43 10.62 8.36
C LEU A 52 -0.90 10.58 8.58
N GLY A 53 -0.16 9.75 7.84
CA GLY A 53 1.29 9.82 7.77
C GLY A 53 1.82 11.19 7.36
N LEU A 54 1.03 11.96 6.61
CA LEU A 54 1.35 13.34 6.23
C LEU A 54 1.35 14.32 7.43
N LEU A 55 0.77 13.97 8.57
CA LEU A 55 0.90 14.76 9.80
C LEU A 55 2.34 14.74 10.33
N PHE A 56 3.08 13.68 10.05
CA PHE A 56 4.47 13.50 10.47
C PHE A 56 5.45 13.90 9.37
N CYS A 57 5.04 13.82 8.10
CA CYS A 57 5.82 14.20 6.92
C CYS A 57 4.91 14.99 5.95
N PRO A 58 4.70 16.31 6.20
CA PRO A 58 3.70 17.11 5.45
C PRO A 58 4.04 17.33 3.98
N GLU A 59 5.30 17.37 3.62
CA GLU A 59 5.78 17.66 2.26
C GLU A 59 6.77 16.60 1.76
N PRO A 60 6.33 15.33 1.62
CA PRO A 60 7.22 14.29 1.13
C PRO A 60 7.61 14.55 -0.32
N LYS A 61 8.90 14.41 -0.64
CA LYS A 61 9.41 14.51 -2.00
C LYS A 61 9.60 13.15 -2.64
N SER A 62 9.87 12.14 -1.82
CA SER A 62 10.12 10.76 -2.24
C SER A 62 9.27 9.78 -1.42
N VAL A 63 8.47 8.97 -2.10
CA VAL A 63 7.58 8.00 -1.46
C VAL A 63 7.78 6.61 -2.04
N LEU A 64 7.80 5.61 -1.17
CA LEU A 64 7.79 4.20 -1.55
C LEU A 64 6.44 3.59 -1.19
N HIS A 65 5.85 2.86 -2.12
CA HIS A 65 4.66 2.04 -1.89
C HIS A 65 5.01 0.57 -2.03
N ILE A 66 4.76 -0.21 -0.98
CA ILE A 66 4.83 -1.67 -1.01
C ILE A 66 3.40 -2.20 -1.12
N GLY A 67 3.06 -2.70 -2.30
CA GLY A 67 1.70 -3.00 -2.74
C GLY A 67 1.09 -1.84 -3.53
N LEU A 68 0.30 -2.18 -4.55
CA LEU A 68 -0.36 -1.22 -5.44
C LEU A 68 -1.89 -1.25 -5.29
N GLY A 69 -2.46 -2.44 -5.36
CA GLY A 69 -3.91 -2.59 -5.49
C GLY A 69 -4.45 -1.79 -6.68
N GLY A 70 -5.53 -1.04 -6.48
CA GLY A 70 -6.06 -0.10 -7.48
C GLY A 70 -5.33 1.25 -7.53
N GLY A 71 -4.22 1.41 -6.81
CA GLY A 71 -3.41 2.64 -6.83
C GLY A 71 -4.05 3.87 -6.18
N SER A 72 -4.99 3.70 -5.27
CA SER A 72 -5.77 4.81 -4.70
C SER A 72 -4.90 5.85 -3.98
N ILE A 73 -3.98 5.41 -3.11
CA ILE A 73 -3.06 6.31 -2.39
C ILE A 73 -2.07 6.94 -3.37
N VAL A 74 -1.52 6.15 -4.31
CA VAL A 74 -0.56 6.63 -5.32
C VAL A 74 -1.17 7.75 -6.15
N ARG A 75 -2.42 7.56 -6.67
CA ARG A 75 -3.13 8.59 -7.45
C ARG A 75 -3.42 9.85 -6.66
N TRP A 76 -3.87 9.68 -5.41
CA TRP A 76 -4.15 10.80 -4.54
C TRP A 76 -2.87 11.62 -4.29
N MET A 77 -1.76 10.97 -3.89
CA MET A 77 -0.45 11.62 -3.69
C MET A 77 0.07 12.28 -4.98
N TYR A 78 -0.11 11.63 -6.13
CA TYR A 78 0.31 12.17 -7.43
C TYR A 78 -0.37 13.50 -7.77
N ARG A 79 -1.63 13.68 -7.38
CA ARG A 79 -2.39 14.92 -7.63
C ARG A 79 -2.09 16.02 -6.62
N GLU A 80 -2.06 15.66 -5.35
CA GLU A 80 -1.86 16.65 -4.28
C GLU A 80 -0.41 17.17 -4.23
N PHE A 81 0.56 16.39 -4.68
CA PHE A 81 1.97 16.75 -4.67
C PHE A 81 2.57 16.74 -6.09
N PRO A 82 2.55 17.89 -6.80
CA PRO A 82 2.95 17.94 -8.21
C PRO A 82 4.41 17.54 -8.51
N THR A 83 5.29 17.63 -7.52
CA THR A 83 6.73 17.34 -7.67
C THR A 83 7.17 16.00 -7.05
N ILE A 84 6.24 15.27 -6.43
CA ILE A 84 6.54 14.03 -5.71
C ILE A 84 7.08 12.95 -6.65
N GLN A 85 8.10 12.24 -6.20
CA GLN A 85 8.60 11.04 -6.85
C GLN A 85 8.09 9.81 -6.09
N GLN A 86 7.43 8.90 -6.77
CA GLN A 86 6.85 7.72 -6.15
C GLN A 86 7.43 6.45 -6.79
N THR A 87 7.96 5.56 -5.96
CA THR A 87 8.36 4.21 -6.33
C THR A 87 7.28 3.25 -5.83
N ILE A 88 6.81 2.37 -6.68
CA ILE A 88 5.79 1.39 -6.37
C ILE A 88 6.36 0.00 -6.60
N ILE A 89 6.31 -0.88 -5.62
CA ILE A 89 6.69 -2.29 -5.73
C ILE A 89 5.42 -3.13 -5.63
N GLU A 90 5.11 -3.84 -6.70
CA GLU A 90 3.96 -4.75 -6.78
C GLU A 90 4.43 -6.09 -7.34
N ILE A 91 4.10 -7.17 -6.64
CA ILE A 91 4.54 -8.51 -7.03
C ILE A 91 3.70 -9.07 -8.18
N ASN A 92 2.40 -8.74 -8.23
CA ASN A 92 1.47 -9.34 -9.16
C ASN A 92 1.29 -8.48 -10.43
N PRO A 93 1.76 -8.93 -11.61
CA PRO A 93 1.62 -8.18 -12.86
C PRO A 93 0.16 -7.95 -13.25
N ALA A 94 -0.78 -8.85 -12.87
CA ALA A 94 -2.19 -8.67 -13.14
C ALA A 94 -2.79 -7.49 -12.35
N VAL A 95 -2.29 -7.22 -11.13
CA VAL A 95 -2.66 -6.03 -10.35
C VAL A 95 -2.15 -4.76 -11.05
N ILE A 96 -0.92 -4.75 -11.53
CA ILE A 96 -0.35 -3.61 -12.28
C ILE A 96 -1.16 -3.34 -13.56
N GLU A 97 -1.51 -4.39 -14.29
CA GLU A 97 -2.36 -4.28 -15.49
C GLU A 97 -3.73 -3.72 -15.14
N ALA A 98 -4.38 -4.27 -14.12
CA ALA A 98 -5.70 -3.83 -13.67
C ALA A 98 -5.68 -2.36 -13.26
N ALA A 99 -4.69 -1.92 -12.47
CA ALA A 99 -4.54 -0.53 -12.05
C ALA A 99 -4.46 0.44 -13.25
N ARG A 100 -3.65 0.11 -14.25
CA ARG A 100 -3.47 0.90 -15.47
C ARG A 100 -4.72 0.96 -16.35
N ARG A 101 -5.42 -0.15 -16.49
CA ARG A 101 -6.58 -0.25 -17.42
C ARG A 101 -7.89 0.25 -16.83
N PHE A 102 -8.07 0.08 -15.52
CA PHE A 102 -9.41 0.24 -14.91
C PHE A 102 -9.45 1.21 -13.74
N PHE A 103 -8.32 1.63 -13.18
CA PHE A 103 -8.28 2.46 -11.99
C PHE A 103 -7.61 3.84 -12.22
N GLU A 104 -7.55 4.29 -13.48
CA GLU A 104 -6.99 5.59 -13.86
C GLU A 104 -5.58 5.83 -13.28
N PHE A 105 -4.76 4.77 -13.23
CA PHE A 105 -3.39 4.88 -12.73
C PHE A 105 -2.56 5.74 -13.71
N PRO A 106 -1.92 6.83 -13.24
CA PRO A 106 -1.22 7.76 -14.11
C PRO A 106 0.01 7.13 -14.78
N LEU A 107 0.21 7.44 -16.05
CA LEU A 107 1.44 7.14 -16.77
C LEU A 107 2.32 8.40 -16.83
N ASP A 108 3.18 8.56 -15.82
CA ASP A 108 4.01 9.75 -15.64
C ASP A 108 5.40 9.34 -15.14
N LYS A 109 6.44 10.10 -15.54
CA LYS A 109 7.84 9.86 -15.11
C LYS A 109 8.08 9.99 -13.60
N ARG A 110 7.16 10.59 -12.87
CA ARG A 110 7.19 10.68 -11.39
C ARG A 110 6.81 9.36 -10.71
N LEU A 111 6.26 8.40 -11.47
CA LEU A 111 5.81 7.10 -10.97
C LEU A 111 6.69 5.99 -11.55
N SER A 112 7.52 5.38 -10.71
CA SER A 112 8.33 4.21 -11.06
C SER A 112 7.66 2.95 -10.53
N VAL A 113 7.08 2.13 -11.41
CA VAL A 113 6.45 0.87 -11.03
C VAL A 113 7.42 -0.28 -11.28
N MET A 114 7.74 -1.01 -10.24
CA MET A 114 8.61 -2.19 -10.26
C MET A 114 7.77 -3.44 -10.00
N GLN A 115 7.68 -4.33 -11.00
CA GLN A 115 7.12 -5.66 -10.80
C GLN A 115 8.18 -6.52 -10.11
N ALA A 116 8.07 -6.69 -8.80
CA ALA A 116 9.03 -7.45 -8.00
C ALA A 116 8.46 -7.86 -6.64
N ASP A 117 9.09 -8.87 -6.04
CA ASP A 117 8.91 -9.19 -4.64
C ASP A 117 9.69 -8.18 -3.77
N ALA A 118 8.97 -7.41 -2.96
CA ALA A 118 9.56 -6.41 -2.09
C ALA A 118 10.60 -6.99 -1.12
N THR A 119 10.39 -8.22 -0.63
CA THR A 119 11.30 -8.87 0.31
C THR A 119 12.68 -9.15 -0.31
N GLN A 120 12.72 -9.33 -1.62
CA GLN A 120 13.96 -9.64 -2.35
C GLN A 120 14.71 -8.41 -2.85
N ILE A 121 13.97 -7.30 -3.09
CA ILE A 121 14.58 -6.13 -3.71
C ILE A 121 14.81 -4.95 -2.77
N ILE A 122 14.15 -4.92 -1.60
CA ILE A 122 14.22 -3.77 -0.69
C ILE A 122 15.66 -3.42 -0.29
N THR A 123 16.51 -4.43 -0.06
CA THR A 123 17.93 -4.24 0.29
C THR A 123 18.79 -3.75 -0.88
N LYS A 124 18.29 -3.84 -2.12
CA LYS A 124 18.98 -3.42 -3.34
C LYS A 124 18.61 -2.00 -3.76
N LEU A 125 17.59 -1.42 -3.13
CA LEU A 125 17.19 -0.05 -3.40
C LEU A 125 18.27 0.92 -2.90
N LYS A 126 18.75 1.78 -3.79
CA LYS A 126 19.76 2.80 -3.47
C LYS A 126 19.12 4.10 -2.97
N LEU A 127 17.83 4.28 -3.24
CA LEU A 127 17.08 5.48 -2.87
C LEU A 127 16.60 5.39 -1.42
N LYS A 128 16.50 6.54 -0.80
CA LYS A 128 15.86 6.74 0.49
C LYS A 128 14.55 7.50 0.29
N TYR A 129 13.62 7.29 1.22
CA TYR A 129 12.27 7.82 1.09
C TYR A 129 11.87 8.63 2.33
N ASP A 130 11.11 9.68 2.10
CA ASP A 130 10.55 10.50 3.19
C ASP A 130 9.34 9.81 3.82
N LEU A 131 8.61 9.03 3.00
CA LEU A 131 7.44 8.30 3.44
C LEU A 131 7.40 6.94 2.76
N ILE A 132 7.14 5.89 3.53
CA ILE A 132 6.92 4.54 3.02
C ILE A 132 5.51 4.10 3.40
N PHE A 133 4.72 3.63 2.43
CA PHE A 133 3.45 2.97 2.66
C PHE A 133 3.62 1.46 2.51
N LEU A 134 3.31 0.70 3.56
CA LEU A 134 3.29 -0.76 3.57
C LEU A 134 1.83 -1.22 3.57
N ASP A 135 1.33 -1.59 2.40
CA ASP A 135 -0.05 -2.05 2.16
C ASP A 135 -0.06 -3.28 1.23
N ALA A 136 0.78 -4.27 1.57
CA ALA A 136 0.92 -5.50 0.81
C ALA A 136 0.00 -6.59 1.36
N TYR A 137 -0.99 -6.97 0.58
CA TYR A 137 -1.98 -7.99 0.93
C TYR A 137 -2.09 -9.04 -0.17
N GLY A 138 -2.14 -10.29 0.25
CA GLY A 138 -2.53 -11.41 -0.58
C GLY A 138 -3.99 -11.79 -0.36
N GLU A 139 -4.38 -12.95 -0.87
CA GLU A 139 -5.74 -13.48 -0.74
C GLU A 139 -6.15 -13.72 0.73
N TYR A 140 -5.20 -14.05 1.61
CA TYR A 140 -5.47 -14.42 3.00
C TYR A 140 -4.97 -13.39 4.03
N GLY A 141 -4.58 -12.22 3.58
CA GLY A 141 -4.01 -11.16 4.43
C GLY A 141 -2.60 -10.77 4.01
N PRO A 142 -1.89 -9.99 4.84
CA PRO A 142 -0.50 -9.65 4.56
C PRO A 142 0.37 -10.90 4.64
N PRO A 143 1.25 -11.14 3.64
CA PRO A 143 2.24 -12.22 3.70
C PRO A 143 3.09 -12.12 4.97
N GLU A 144 3.49 -13.27 5.53
CA GLU A 144 4.29 -13.28 6.76
C GLU A 144 5.62 -12.55 6.57
N GLU A 145 6.23 -12.73 5.42
CA GLU A 145 7.53 -12.17 5.05
C GLU A 145 7.58 -10.63 5.16
N VAL A 146 6.50 -9.94 4.79
CA VAL A 146 6.43 -8.47 4.86
C VAL A 146 6.12 -7.94 6.27
N THR A 147 5.83 -8.83 7.21
CA THR A 147 5.57 -8.46 8.60
C THR A 147 6.74 -8.74 9.54
N ARG A 148 7.76 -9.45 9.09
CA ARG A 148 8.92 -9.88 9.89
C ARG A 148 9.82 -8.70 10.26
N THR A 149 10.48 -8.82 11.40
CA THR A 149 11.39 -7.80 11.94
C THR A 149 12.55 -7.46 10.98
N ASP A 150 13.12 -8.47 10.30
CA ASP A 150 14.19 -8.26 9.32
C ASP A 150 13.71 -7.40 8.12
N PHE A 151 12.50 -7.63 7.62
CA PHE A 151 11.94 -6.80 6.56
C PHE A 151 11.64 -5.38 7.05
N LEU A 152 11.05 -5.22 8.25
CA LEU A 152 10.82 -3.91 8.87
C LEU A 152 12.13 -3.13 9.07
N GLN A 153 13.22 -3.80 9.49
CA GLN A 153 14.55 -3.19 9.59
C GLN A 153 15.07 -2.73 8.23
N ASN A 154 14.85 -3.52 7.17
CA ASN A 154 15.23 -3.12 5.82
C ASN A 154 14.42 -1.90 5.35
N LEU A 155 13.12 -1.82 5.67
CA LEU A 155 12.31 -0.62 5.39
C LEU A 155 12.80 0.60 6.18
N SER A 156 13.14 0.42 7.46
CA SER A 156 13.75 1.49 8.27
C SER A 156 15.03 2.02 7.63
N ASN A 157 15.88 1.12 7.12
CA ASN A 157 17.10 1.48 6.40
C ASN A 157 16.83 2.22 5.08
N CYS A 158 15.62 2.13 4.51
CA CYS A 158 15.21 2.89 3.32
C CYS A 158 14.61 4.26 3.64
N LEU A 159 14.41 4.62 4.91
CA LEU A 159 13.93 5.94 5.30
C LEU A 159 15.04 6.99 5.26
N ASN A 160 14.69 8.19 4.83
CA ASN A 160 15.47 9.40 5.08
C ASN A 160 15.49 9.71 6.59
N THR A 161 16.45 10.51 7.03
CA THR A 161 16.41 11.07 8.39
C THR A 161 15.12 11.86 8.60
N GLY A 162 14.34 11.50 9.62
CA GLY A 162 13.01 12.07 9.87
C GLY A 162 11.91 11.51 8.96
N GLY A 163 12.19 10.45 8.18
CA GLY A 163 11.19 9.76 7.38
C GLY A 163 10.30 8.83 8.21
N TRP A 164 9.14 8.46 7.64
CA TRP A 164 8.12 7.68 8.32
C TRP A 164 7.65 6.47 7.51
N LEU A 165 7.45 5.36 8.20
CA LEU A 165 6.77 4.17 7.68
C LEU A 165 5.32 4.16 8.16
N VAL A 166 4.40 3.97 7.23
CA VAL A 166 2.96 3.85 7.48
C VAL A 166 2.52 2.46 7.03
N GLY A 167 2.05 1.64 7.95
CA GLY A 167 1.63 0.27 7.64
C GLY A 167 0.18 -0.01 7.99
N ASN A 168 -0.50 -0.70 7.08
CA ASN A 168 -1.84 -1.20 7.29
C ASN A 168 -1.78 -2.62 7.88
N LEU A 169 -2.29 -2.81 9.09
CA LEU A 169 -2.36 -4.10 9.76
C LEU A 169 -3.80 -4.54 9.99
N TRP A 170 -4.05 -5.83 9.76
CA TRP A 170 -5.34 -6.44 10.08
C TRP A 170 -5.35 -7.01 11.50
N THR A 171 -6.41 -6.71 12.24
CA THR A 171 -6.62 -7.28 13.58
C THR A 171 -7.34 -8.64 13.55
N ILE A 172 -7.91 -9.00 12.41
CA ILE A 172 -8.73 -10.21 12.24
C ILE A 172 -7.87 -11.47 12.21
N THR A 173 -6.61 -11.37 11.82
CA THR A 173 -5.69 -12.51 11.64
C THR A 173 -5.13 -13.06 12.97
N GLY A 174 -5.53 -12.53 14.13
CA GLY A 174 -5.17 -13.06 15.44
C GLY A 174 -3.76 -12.70 15.95
N ASN A 175 -2.82 -12.36 15.08
CA ASN A 175 -1.42 -12.07 15.43
C ASN A 175 -1.07 -10.56 15.43
N PHE A 176 -2.08 -9.70 15.56
CA PHE A 176 -1.86 -8.24 15.58
C PHE A 176 -0.90 -7.79 16.69
N MET A 177 -1.01 -8.34 17.90
CA MET A 177 -0.14 -7.94 19.02
C MET A 177 1.31 -8.31 18.78
N GLU A 178 1.57 -9.48 18.23
CA GLU A 178 2.92 -9.92 17.85
C GLU A 178 3.53 -8.99 16.79
N ARG A 179 2.78 -8.70 15.72
CA ARG A 179 3.21 -7.78 14.66
C ARG A 179 3.48 -6.38 15.21
N ARG A 180 2.62 -5.90 16.09
CA ARG A 180 2.81 -4.59 16.72
C ARG A 180 4.08 -4.54 17.58
N GLU A 181 4.42 -5.60 18.32
CA GLU A 181 5.67 -5.69 19.08
C GLU A 181 6.90 -5.76 18.16
N GLN A 182 6.82 -6.41 16.99
CA GLN A 182 7.88 -6.36 15.97
C GLN A 182 8.14 -4.92 15.50
N TRP A 183 7.09 -4.13 15.24
CA TRP A 183 7.24 -2.70 14.91
C TRP A 183 7.86 -1.92 16.07
N LYS A 184 7.39 -2.13 17.29
CA LYS A 184 7.90 -1.46 18.49
C LYS A 184 9.37 -1.78 18.77
N SER A 185 9.82 -2.97 18.47
CA SER A 185 11.23 -3.37 18.61
C SER A 185 12.14 -2.81 17.50
N THR A 186 11.57 -2.44 16.37
CA THR A 186 12.31 -1.95 15.19
C THR A 186 12.44 -0.43 15.18
N PHE A 187 11.41 0.29 15.62
CA PHE A 187 11.31 1.75 15.50
C PHE A 187 11.31 2.43 16.87
N THR A 188 11.88 3.64 16.91
CA THR A 188 11.97 4.43 18.16
C THR A 188 10.65 5.13 18.48
N GLN A 189 9.88 5.49 17.47
CA GLN A 189 8.57 6.11 17.61
C GLN A 189 7.52 5.22 16.95
N LEU A 190 6.41 4.99 17.65
CA LEU A 190 5.29 4.20 17.14
C LEU A 190 3.96 4.80 17.59
N PHE A 191 3.16 5.21 16.60
CA PHE A 191 1.77 5.65 16.81
C PHE A 191 0.81 4.72 16.08
N GLN A 192 -0.45 4.75 16.47
CA GLN A 192 -1.48 3.96 15.79
C GLN A 192 -2.80 4.71 15.68
N ALA A 193 -3.54 4.43 14.60
CA ALA A 193 -4.91 4.89 14.39
C ALA A 193 -5.79 3.70 13.97
N ARG A 194 -7.01 3.63 14.49
CA ARG A 194 -7.98 2.59 14.13
C ARG A 194 -8.88 3.13 13.01
N ALA A 195 -8.78 2.57 11.83
CA ALA A 195 -9.52 3.02 10.66
C ALA A 195 -11.00 2.60 10.66
N ASN A 196 -11.34 1.50 11.35
CA ASN A 196 -12.72 1.01 11.52
C ASN A 196 -12.83 0.17 12.80
N GLN A 197 -14.04 -0.18 13.21
CA GLN A 197 -14.27 -0.98 14.41
C GLN A 197 -13.77 -2.43 14.30
N LYS A 198 -13.71 -2.97 13.07
CA LYS A 198 -13.28 -4.34 12.79
C LYS A 198 -12.30 -4.33 11.59
N GLY A 199 -11.04 -4.54 11.85
CA GLY A 199 -10.10 -4.89 10.79
C GLY A 199 -8.82 -4.06 10.74
N ASN A 200 -8.84 -2.82 10.24
CA ASN A 200 -7.62 -2.10 9.94
C ASN A 200 -7.14 -1.23 11.11
N ILE A 201 -5.90 -1.43 11.53
CA ILE A 201 -5.12 -0.50 12.36
C ILE A 201 -3.95 -0.03 11.52
N ILE A 202 -3.78 1.28 11.45
CA ILE A 202 -2.66 1.90 10.78
C ILE A 202 -1.58 2.23 11.81
N LEU A 203 -0.38 1.73 11.57
CA LEU A 203 0.80 2.06 12.35
C LEU A 203 1.63 3.13 11.64
N PHE A 204 2.19 4.05 12.41
CA PHE A 204 3.10 5.09 11.98
C PHE A 204 4.38 4.97 12.79
N ALA A 205 5.52 4.80 12.15
CA ALA A 205 6.79 4.52 12.81
C ALA A 205 7.97 5.27 12.18
N SER A 206 8.96 5.63 13.04
CA SER A 206 10.17 6.33 12.65
C SER A 206 11.37 5.89 13.50
#